data_f56f11007177f1d4d6ec9888b656eae0
#
_entry.id   f56f11007177f1d4d6ec9888b656eae0
#
_cell.length_a   1.000
_cell.length_b   1.000
_cell.length_c   1.000
_cell.angle_alpha   90.00
_cell.angle_beta   90.00
_cell.angle_gamma   90.00
#
_symmetry.space_group_name_H-M   'P 1'
#
loop_
_entity.id
_entity.type
_entity.pdbx_description
1 polymer ?
#
loop_
_entity_poly.entity_id
_entity_poly.type
_entity_poly.pdbx_seq_one_letter_code
_entity_poly.pdbx_strand_id
1 'polypeptide(L)'
;MIGAMTDSPHDTATTEPDHTEQPAAPSDQAAQPTQPAAPSDPAALALMPLLTPEGWALLGSLPPYDEAEALSLTESMREEGHSPELVAAALSQQRLRGRAEAKFGPFATAMLFTPDGLEQATRLAVAARHAARYSAAGASRVADLGCGIGGDAMALAGLGLAVLAVERDEATAALATINLMPFEQARVRCADALGIDLEAEGVDAVFADPARRAGGRRITDPEQWSPALSELLALRESVPALGLKVAPGLDHAAIPDDAHAQWVSVDGAVVEAGLWFGPLAPEGPGRSALCLRTGGADGASAEAGGTGAVSASVLRDESGAAPSSQPEQAKPIGGIDELGALILEPDGAAIRAGLVAQVARSAGARPVGSRIAYLTADEAPGAELEPFVRAWRIVDVLPLHLKSLKARVRERGITRLEIHKRGVDVSPDQLRTALRLRGGKGGEGETWLLTRIGAQGGEGEKGSKGAKGAVLVVAPTP
;
A
#
# COMPACT_ATOMS: atom_id res chain seq x y z
N MET A 1 -47.72 56.77 -44.49
CA MET A 1 -47.40 56.79 -45.94
C MET A 1 -47.14 55.35 -46.29
N ILE A 2 -48.10 54.70 -46.88
CA ILE A 2 -48.18 54.38 -48.30
C ILE A 2 -47.14 53.35 -48.66
N GLY A 3 -47.45 52.22 -49.17
CA GLY A 3 -48.55 51.52 -49.83
C GLY A 3 -48.00 50.17 -50.20
N ALA A 4 -48.75 49.17 -50.08
CA ALA A 4 -49.79 48.69 -51.00
C ALA A 4 -49.27 47.76 -52.10
N MET A 5 -49.82 46.52 -52.05
CA MET A 5 -50.53 45.83 -53.15
C MET A 5 -49.60 45.10 -54.13
N THR A 6 -49.84 43.91 -54.62
CA THR A 6 -50.93 42.99 -54.97
C THR A 6 -50.24 41.83 -55.65
N ASP A 7 -50.65 40.63 -55.85
CA ASP A 7 -51.89 39.97 -56.12
C ASP A 7 -51.62 38.43 -56.24
N SER A 8 -52.55 37.64 -55.90
CA SER A 8 -52.73 36.22 -56.33
C SER A 8 -53.34 36.22 -57.75
N PRO A 9 -53.59 35.11 -58.50
CA PRO A 9 -54.10 33.80 -58.04
C PRO A 9 -53.79 32.54 -58.92
N HIS A 10 -54.50 31.48 -58.61
CA HIS A 10 -54.90 30.27 -59.38
C HIS A 10 -53.98 29.07 -59.35
N ASP A 11 -54.32 27.96 -58.79
CA ASP A 11 -55.48 27.04 -58.88
C ASP A 11 -55.03 25.73 -59.51
N THR A 12 -55.20 24.61 -58.84
CA THR A 12 -55.90 23.41 -59.21
C THR A 12 -55.45 22.18 -58.42
N ALA A 13 -56.42 21.68 -57.78
CA ALA A 13 -56.67 20.33 -57.26
C ALA A 13 -55.89 19.12 -57.83
N THR A 14 -55.51 18.10 -57.03
CA THR A 14 -56.24 16.82 -56.96
C THR A 14 -55.50 15.78 -56.11
N THR A 15 -56.33 15.11 -55.31
CA THR A 15 -56.27 13.69 -54.83
C THR A 15 -55.18 13.22 -53.86
N GLU A 16 -55.70 12.91 -52.64
CA GLU A 16 -55.22 11.88 -51.76
C GLU A 16 -55.15 10.50 -52.41
N PRO A 17 -54.30 9.57 -51.87
CA PRO A 17 -54.84 8.69 -50.83
C PRO A 17 -53.90 8.35 -49.69
N ASP A 18 -54.48 8.29 -48.52
CA ASP A 18 -54.38 7.37 -47.39
C ASP A 18 -53.20 6.36 -47.42
N HIS A 19 -52.22 6.54 -46.49
CA HIS A 19 -51.39 5.46 -45.99
C HIS A 19 -51.26 5.61 -44.48
N THR A 20 -52.01 4.76 -43.79
CA THR A 20 -51.83 4.39 -42.40
C THR A 20 -50.38 4.02 -42.08
N GLU A 21 -49.65 4.89 -41.37
CA GLU A 21 -48.39 4.53 -40.74
C GLU A 21 -48.67 3.70 -39.46
N GLN A 22 -48.22 2.45 -39.49
CA GLN A 22 -48.06 1.60 -38.28
C GLN A 22 -46.88 2.13 -37.45
N PRO A 23 -47.00 2.12 -36.11
CA PRO A 23 -45.87 2.47 -35.26
C PRO A 23 -44.76 1.41 -35.39
N ALA A 24 -43.55 1.84 -35.71
CA ALA A 24 -42.35 1.00 -35.74
C ALA A 24 -42.07 0.44 -34.36
N ALA A 25 -41.86 -0.87 -34.31
CA ALA A 25 -41.38 -1.57 -33.13
C ALA A 25 -39.98 -1.06 -32.70
N PRO A 26 -39.66 -1.04 -31.38
CA PRO A 26 -38.37 -0.65 -30.92
C PRO A 26 -37.30 -1.61 -31.47
N SER A 27 -36.33 -1.06 -32.20
CA SER A 27 -35.18 -1.79 -32.70
C SER A 27 -34.35 -2.30 -31.51
N ASP A 28 -34.27 -3.61 -31.37
CA ASP A 28 -33.25 -4.31 -30.58
C ASP A 28 -31.87 -3.80 -31.03
N GLN A 29 -31.32 -2.85 -30.31
CA GLN A 29 -29.90 -2.56 -30.42
C GLN A 29 -29.15 -3.72 -29.74
N ALA A 30 -28.74 -4.68 -30.57
CA ALA A 30 -27.81 -5.73 -30.18
C ALA A 30 -26.60 -5.09 -29.50
N ALA A 31 -26.34 -5.52 -28.27
CA ALA A 31 -25.15 -5.16 -27.50
C ALA A 31 -23.91 -5.33 -28.39
N GLN A 32 -23.11 -4.28 -28.46
CA GLN A 32 -21.83 -4.32 -29.16
C GLN A 32 -20.95 -5.38 -28.48
N PRO A 33 -20.15 -6.15 -29.24
CA PRO A 33 -19.29 -7.16 -28.66
C PRO A 33 -18.29 -6.45 -27.73
N THR A 34 -18.33 -6.82 -26.46
CA THR A 34 -17.33 -6.47 -25.46
C THR A 34 -15.93 -6.78 -25.97
N GLN A 35 -15.00 -5.85 -25.81
CA GLN A 35 -13.58 -6.08 -26.10
C GLN A 35 -13.14 -7.42 -25.49
N PRO A 36 -12.25 -8.17 -26.16
CA PRO A 36 -11.77 -9.43 -25.61
C PRO A 36 -11.17 -9.16 -24.23
N ALA A 37 -11.65 -9.93 -23.26
CA ALA A 37 -11.13 -9.88 -21.89
C ALA A 37 -9.60 -10.00 -21.93
N ALA A 38 -8.92 -9.21 -21.09
CA ALA A 38 -7.48 -9.36 -20.90
C ALA A 38 -7.17 -10.83 -20.55
N PRO A 39 -6.02 -11.40 -20.99
CA PRO A 39 -5.70 -12.79 -20.70
C PRO A 39 -5.67 -12.99 -19.17
N SER A 40 -6.41 -13.99 -18.70
CA SER A 40 -6.49 -14.35 -17.29
C SER A 40 -5.10 -14.62 -16.68
N ASP A 41 -4.91 -14.27 -15.42
CA ASP A 41 -3.65 -14.51 -14.69
C ASP A 41 -3.27 -16.00 -14.76
N PRO A 42 -2.14 -16.37 -15.40
CA PRO A 42 -1.73 -17.77 -15.54
C PRO A 42 -1.54 -18.47 -14.17
N ALA A 43 -1.13 -17.73 -13.14
CA ALA A 43 -0.97 -18.28 -11.80
C ALA A 43 -2.33 -18.59 -11.14
N ALA A 44 -3.35 -17.77 -11.42
CA ALA A 44 -4.71 -18.06 -10.96
C ALA A 44 -5.32 -19.25 -11.72
N LEU A 45 -5.11 -19.33 -13.04
CA LEU A 45 -5.54 -20.49 -13.85
C LEU A 45 -4.90 -21.80 -13.37
N ALA A 46 -3.64 -21.79 -12.96
CA ALA A 46 -2.95 -22.96 -12.42
C ALA A 46 -3.59 -23.51 -11.12
N LEU A 47 -4.44 -22.74 -10.46
CA LEU A 47 -5.15 -23.14 -9.23
C LEU A 47 -6.54 -23.73 -9.50
N MET A 48 -7.04 -23.66 -10.74
CA MET A 48 -8.38 -24.17 -11.07
C MET A 48 -8.60 -25.63 -10.65
N PRO A 49 -7.61 -26.55 -10.71
CA PRO A 49 -7.79 -27.92 -10.20
C PRO A 49 -8.18 -28.00 -8.72
N LEU A 50 -7.80 -26.99 -7.90
CA LEU A 50 -8.17 -26.92 -6.48
C LEU A 50 -9.64 -26.52 -6.25
N LEU A 51 -10.30 -25.92 -7.24
CA LEU A 51 -11.70 -25.47 -7.12
C LEU A 51 -12.71 -26.61 -7.31
N THR A 52 -12.22 -27.84 -7.43
CA THR A 52 -13.05 -29.07 -7.42
C THR A 52 -13.21 -29.59 -5.99
N PRO A 53 -14.28 -30.37 -5.69
CA PRO A 53 -14.44 -31.02 -4.37
C PRO A 53 -13.23 -31.90 -4.00
N GLU A 54 -12.63 -32.61 -4.98
CA GLU A 54 -11.44 -33.41 -4.77
C GLU A 54 -10.22 -32.54 -4.41
N GLY A 55 -9.98 -31.46 -5.20
CA GLY A 55 -8.87 -30.56 -4.97
C GLY A 55 -8.95 -29.85 -3.63
N TRP A 56 -10.16 -29.45 -3.24
CA TRP A 56 -10.40 -28.82 -1.95
C TRP A 56 -10.19 -29.78 -0.78
N ALA A 57 -10.66 -31.05 -0.91
CA ALA A 57 -10.44 -32.09 0.09
C ALA A 57 -8.96 -32.42 0.24
N LEU A 58 -8.23 -32.56 -0.88
CA LEU A 58 -6.78 -32.78 -0.87
C LEU A 58 -6.07 -31.64 -0.15
N LEU A 59 -6.34 -30.38 -0.54
CA LEU A 59 -5.71 -29.20 0.07
C LEU A 59 -5.98 -29.11 1.58
N GLY A 60 -7.16 -29.52 2.02
CA GLY A 60 -7.54 -29.58 3.45
C GLY A 60 -6.86 -30.70 4.25
N SER A 61 -6.40 -31.78 3.59
CA SER A 61 -5.72 -32.89 4.24
C SER A 61 -4.21 -32.71 4.38
N LEU A 62 -3.62 -31.74 3.64
CA LEU A 62 -2.19 -31.55 3.64
C LEU A 62 -1.69 -30.91 4.95
N PRO A 63 -0.51 -31.35 5.47
CA PRO A 63 0.14 -30.68 6.59
C PRO A 63 0.63 -29.30 6.19
N PRO A 64 1.03 -28.45 7.16
CA PRO A 64 1.74 -27.21 6.88
C PRO A 64 2.95 -27.47 5.99
N TYR A 65 3.26 -26.53 5.08
CA TYR A 65 4.34 -26.69 4.12
C TYR A 65 5.70 -26.77 4.80
N ASP A 66 6.43 -27.88 4.48
CA ASP A 66 7.85 -28.04 4.80
C ASP A 66 8.62 -28.34 3.51
N GLU A 67 9.65 -27.53 3.21
CA GLU A 67 10.51 -27.71 2.04
C GLU A 67 11.22 -29.07 2.05
N ALA A 68 11.61 -29.59 3.24
CA ALA A 68 12.30 -30.86 3.39
C ALA A 68 11.38 -32.05 3.06
N GLU A 69 10.08 -31.92 3.27
CA GLU A 69 9.08 -32.97 3.05
C GLU A 69 8.36 -32.86 1.70
N ALA A 70 8.56 -31.76 0.96
CA ALA A 70 7.81 -31.47 -0.26
C ALA A 70 7.95 -32.57 -1.34
N LEU A 71 9.12 -33.21 -1.44
CA LEU A 71 9.35 -34.28 -2.43
C LEU A 71 8.60 -35.56 -2.05
N SER A 72 8.70 -36.03 -0.81
CA SER A 72 8.01 -37.24 -0.34
C SER A 72 6.49 -37.06 -0.39
N LEU A 73 6.01 -35.86 -0.07
CA LEU A 73 4.58 -35.52 -0.17
C LEU A 73 4.09 -35.54 -1.63
N THR A 74 4.93 -35.05 -2.57
CA THR A 74 4.64 -35.15 -4.01
C THR A 74 4.49 -36.60 -4.47
N GLU A 75 5.38 -37.48 -4.04
CA GLU A 75 5.37 -38.90 -4.36
C GLU A 75 4.13 -39.59 -3.79
N SER A 76 3.80 -39.37 -2.53
CA SER A 76 2.60 -39.92 -1.88
C SER A 76 1.32 -39.53 -2.61
N MET A 77 1.12 -38.25 -2.90
CA MET A 77 -0.09 -37.79 -3.62
C MET A 77 -0.22 -38.40 -5.02
N ARG A 78 0.91 -38.63 -5.71
CA ARG A 78 0.90 -39.31 -7.04
C ARG A 78 0.57 -40.79 -6.92
N GLU A 79 1.07 -41.50 -5.89
CA GLU A 79 0.73 -42.87 -5.58
C GLU A 79 -0.76 -43.03 -5.23
N GLU A 80 -1.36 -42.04 -4.60
CA GLU A 80 -2.79 -41.94 -4.30
C GLU A 80 -3.64 -41.67 -5.55
N GLY A 81 -3.02 -41.39 -6.72
CA GLY A 81 -3.67 -41.27 -8.01
C GLY A 81 -4.05 -39.83 -8.38
N HIS A 82 -3.60 -38.83 -7.64
CA HIS A 82 -3.86 -37.44 -7.98
C HIS A 82 -3.10 -37.00 -9.24
N SER A 83 -3.73 -36.12 -10.06
CA SER A 83 -3.08 -35.63 -11.27
C SER A 83 -1.87 -34.72 -10.96
N PRO A 84 -0.86 -34.70 -11.85
CA PRO A 84 0.31 -33.82 -11.64
C PRO A 84 -0.05 -32.36 -11.45
N GLU A 85 -1.06 -31.87 -12.15
CA GLU A 85 -1.54 -30.49 -12.09
C GLU A 85 -2.16 -30.19 -10.71
N LEU A 86 -2.98 -31.11 -10.18
CA LEU A 86 -3.58 -30.98 -8.87
C LEU A 86 -2.53 -31.02 -7.77
N VAL A 87 -1.56 -31.93 -7.85
CA VAL A 87 -0.44 -32.02 -6.91
C VAL A 87 0.39 -30.72 -6.90
N ALA A 88 0.73 -30.20 -8.08
CA ALA A 88 1.49 -28.95 -8.21
C ALA A 88 0.71 -27.76 -7.62
N ALA A 89 -0.59 -27.67 -7.91
CA ALA A 89 -1.45 -26.63 -7.37
C ALA A 89 -1.55 -26.70 -5.83
N ALA A 90 -1.75 -27.89 -5.27
CA ALA A 90 -1.87 -28.11 -3.84
C ALA A 90 -0.60 -27.71 -3.06
N LEU A 91 0.57 -28.18 -3.53
CA LEU A 91 1.86 -27.83 -2.92
C LEU A 91 2.18 -26.32 -3.02
N SER A 92 1.88 -25.74 -4.20
CA SER A 92 2.03 -24.29 -4.39
C SER A 92 1.17 -23.51 -3.39
N GLN A 93 -0.07 -23.94 -3.17
CA GLN A 93 -0.96 -23.29 -2.20
C GLN A 93 -0.48 -23.46 -0.77
N GLN A 94 -0.03 -24.63 -0.35
CA GLN A 94 0.51 -24.80 1.00
C GLN A 94 1.71 -23.89 1.26
N ARG A 95 2.61 -23.77 0.27
CA ARG A 95 3.74 -22.84 0.35
C ARG A 95 3.29 -21.38 0.44
N LEU A 96 2.31 -20.97 -0.35
CA LEU A 96 1.77 -19.60 -0.32
C LEU A 96 1.02 -19.33 0.98
N ARG A 97 0.24 -20.27 1.50
CA ARG A 97 -0.45 -20.18 2.79
C ARG A 97 0.52 -19.96 3.96
N GLY A 98 1.64 -20.71 4.01
CA GLY A 98 2.69 -20.49 4.99
C GLY A 98 3.29 -19.08 4.94
N ARG A 99 3.51 -18.55 3.71
CA ARG A 99 3.97 -17.15 3.54
C ARG A 99 2.90 -16.11 3.88
N ALA A 100 1.63 -16.45 3.65
CA ALA A 100 0.49 -15.57 3.86
C ALA A 100 0.18 -15.35 5.35
N GLU A 101 0.62 -16.24 6.23
CA GLU A 101 0.40 -16.14 7.68
C GLU A 101 0.86 -14.79 8.25
N ALA A 102 1.99 -14.26 7.76
CA ALA A 102 2.50 -12.95 8.16
C ALA A 102 1.59 -11.76 7.75
N LYS A 103 0.67 -11.96 6.77
CA LYS A 103 -0.28 -10.93 6.33
C LYS A 103 -1.70 -11.15 6.84
N PHE A 104 -2.15 -12.39 6.88
CA PHE A 104 -3.54 -12.77 7.12
C PHE A 104 -3.74 -13.56 8.42
N GLY A 105 -2.65 -13.89 9.14
CA GLY A 105 -2.74 -14.71 10.34
C GLY A 105 -3.48 -16.03 10.10
N PRO A 106 -4.37 -16.44 11.01
CA PRO A 106 -5.09 -17.72 10.91
C PRO A 106 -5.96 -17.85 9.65
N PHE A 107 -6.40 -16.75 9.03
CA PHE A 107 -7.21 -16.78 7.81
C PHE A 107 -6.45 -17.35 6.61
N ALA A 108 -5.11 -17.26 6.61
CA ALA A 108 -4.27 -17.75 5.53
C ALA A 108 -4.53 -19.22 5.18
N THR A 109 -4.87 -20.05 6.17
CA THR A 109 -5.13 -21.50 5.98
C THR A 109 -6.40 -21.81 5.20
N ALA A 110 -7.37 -20.88 5.17
CA ALA A 110 -8.64 -21.02 4.47
C ALA A 110 -8.68 -20.29 3.12
N MET A 111 -7.66 -19.48 2.82
CA MET A 111 -7.60 -18.67 1.60
C MET A 111 -6.83 -19.36 0.47
N LEU A 112 -7.08 -18.89 -0.76
CA LEU A 112 -6.29 -19.20 -1.96
C LEU A 112 -5.53 -17.96 -2.43
N PHE A 113 -4.29 -18.17 -2.90
CA PHE A 113 -3.37 -17.12 -3.28
C PHE A 113 -2.73 -17.39 -4.64
N THR A 114 -2.55 -16.35 -5.45
CA THR A 114 -1.47 -16.32 -6.44
C THR A 114 -0.23 -15.65 -5.82
N PRO A 115 0.98 -15.87 -6.36
CA PRO A 115 2.19 -15.18 -5.88
C PRO A 115 2.02 -13.65 -5.89
N ASP A 116 1.52 -13.10 -7.00
CA ASP A 116 1.30 -11.66 -7.17
C ASP A 116 0.14 -11.17 -6.30
N GLY A 117 -0.97 -11.92 -6.23
CA GLY A 117 -2.10 -11.62 -5.36
C GLY A 117 -1.68 -11.54 -3.89
N LEU A 118 -0.85 -12.49 -3.41
CA LEU A 118 -0.30 -12.45 -2.06
C LEU A 118 0.65 -11.27 -1.85
N GLU A 119 1.52 -10.96 -2.82
CA GLU A 119 2.45 -9.82 -2.71
C GLU A 119 1.69 -8.49 -2.61
N GLN A 120 0.68 -8.30 -3.44
CA GLN A 120 -0.07 -7.04 -3.57
C GLN A 120 -1.17 -6.88 -2.53
N ALA A 121 -1.71 -7.97 -1.98
CA ALA A 121 -2.79 -7.92 -1.00
C ALA A 121 -2.42 -7.08 0.23
N THR A 122 -3.36 -6.29 0.68
CA THR A 122 -3.28 -5.52 1.93
C THR A 122 -3.12 -6.47 3.13
N ARG A 123 -2.25 -6.12 4.08
CA ARG A 123 -2.16 -6.84 5.36
C ARG A 123 -3.47 -6.71 6.11
N LEU A 124 -3.96 -7.78 6.70
CA LEU A 124 -5.24 -7.79 7.43
C LEU A 124 -5.32 -6.69 8.50
N ALA A 125 -4.22 -6.42 9.21
CA ALA A 125 -4.15 -5.35 10.20
C ALA A 125 -4.40 -3.95 9.61
N VAL A 126 -4.03 -3.72 8.35
CA VAL A 126 -4.29 -2.48 7.62
C VAL A 126 -5.70 -2.48 7.06
N ALA A 127 -6.11 -3.56 6.38
CA ALA A 127 -7.47 -3.73 5.84
C ALA A 127 -8.55 -3.57 6.93
N ALA A 128 -8.27 -4.05 8.16
CA ALA A 128 -9.17 -3.85 9.31
C ALA A 128 -9.30 -2.36 9.69
N ARG A 129 -8.27 -1.52 9.48
CA ARG A 129 -8.35 -0.06 9.69
C ARG A 129 -9.16 0.62 8.60
N HIS A 130 -9.01 0.16 7.35
CA HIS A 130 -9.90 0.60 6.26
C HIS A 130 -11.35 0.29 6.62
N ALA A 131 -11.66 -0.97 6.90
CA ALA A 131 -13.01 -1.41 7.24
C ALA A 131 -13.60 -0.66 8.44
N ALA A 132 -12.80 -0.40 9.49
CA ALA A 132 -13.24 0.38 10.64
C ALA A 132 -13.61 1.82 10.26
N ARG A 133 -12.91 2.44 9.29
CA ARG A 133 -13.23 3.79 8.78
C ARG A 133 -14.59 3.82 8.08
N TYR A 134 -14.91 2.81 7.25
CA TYR A 134 -16.23 2.68 6.61
C TYR A 134 -17.33 2.45 7.62
N SER A 135 -17.11 1.54 8.57
CA SER A 135 -18.08 1.27 9.65
C SER A 135 -18.34 2.51 10.51
N ALA A 136 -17.29 3.26 10.88
CA ALA A 136 -17.40 4.50 11.65
C ALA A 136 -18.13 5.62 10.87
N ALA A 137 -18.01 5.64 9.55
CA ALA A 137 -18.75 6.57 8.68
C ALA A 137 -20.21 6.18 8.47
N GLY A 138 -20.65 5.02 8.99
CA GLY A 138 -22.02 4.53 8.86
C GLY A 138 -22.33 3.94 7.49
N ALA A 139 -21.30 3.54 6.72
CA ALA A 139 -21.51 2.84 5.46
C ALA A 139 -22.25 1.52 5.69
N SER A 140 -23.15 1.17 4.79
CA SER A 140 -23.90 -0.09 4.85
C SER A 140 -23.53 -1.03 3.70
N ARG A 141 -23.23 -0.50 2.52
CA ARG A 141 -22.82 -1.28 1.35
C ARG A 141 -21.62 -0.64 0.66
N VAL A 142 -20.49 -1.33 0.69
CA VAL A 142 -19.23 -0.88 0.12
C VAL A 142 -18.94 -1.62 -1.19
N ALA A 143 -18.62 -0.88 -2.26
CA ALA A 143 -18.00 -1.48 -3.44
C ALA A 143 -16.48 -1.48 -3.27
N ASP A 144 -15.85 -2.66 -3.37
CA ASP A 144 -14.39 -2.83 -3.42
C ASP A 144 -13.97 -3.02 -4.88
N LEU A 145 -13.53 -1.92 -5.50
CA LEU A 145 -13.20 -1.83 -6.92
C LEU A 145 -11.73 -2.20 -7.17
N GLY A 146 -11.50 -3.32 -7.83
CA GLY A 146 -10.18 -3.92 -7.97
C GLY A 146 -9.83 -4.77 -6.75
N CYS A 147 -10.75 -5.62 -6.29
CA CYS A 147 -10.61 -6.37 -5.05
C CYS A 147 -9.47 -7.41 -5.06
N GLY A 148 -8.91 -7.74 -6.22
CA GLY A 148 -7.90 -8.78 -6.35
C GLY A 148 -8.38 -10.10 -5.75
N ILE A 149 -7.61 -10.66 -4.82
CA ILE A 149 -7.97 -11.90 -4.12
C ILE A 149 -8.94 -11.68 -2.93
N GLY A 150 -9.48 -10.47 -2.75
CA GLY A 150 -10.51 -10.16 -1.76
C GLY A 150 -10.02 -9.79 -0.36
N GLY A 151 -8.77 -9.32 -0.20
CA GLY A 151 -8.21 -9.03 1.13
C GLY A 151 -8.91 -7.90 1.88
N ASP A 152 -9.15 -6.76 1.23
CA ASP A 152 -9.88 -5.62 1.81
C ASP A 152 -11.38 -5.92 1.92
N ALA A 153 -11.96 -6.57 0.89
CA ALA A 153 -13.36 -7.04 0.91
C ALA A 153 -13.65 -7.96 2.12
N MET A 154 -12.72 -8.85 2.45
CA MET A 154 -12.83 -9.73 3.62
C MET A 154 -12.87 -8.95 4.93
N ALA A 155 -12.04 -7.91 5.07
CA ALA A 155 -12.03 -7.07 6.27
C ALA A 155 -13.31 -6.25 6.40
N LEU A 156 -13.82 -5.69 5.30
CA LEU A 156 -15.10 -4.97 5.25
C LEU A 156 -16.26 -5.89 5.66
N ALA A 157 -16.36 -7.08 5.04
CA ALA A 157 -17.38 -8.06 5.35
C ALA A 157 -17.24 -8.60 6.80
N GLY A 158 -16.03 -8.74 7.30
CA GLY A 158 -15.75 -9.16 8.68
C GLY A 158 -16.27 -8.19 9.74
N LEU A 159 -16.50 -6.91 9.40
CA LEU A 159 -17.19 -5.93 10.25
C LEU A 159 -18.71 -5.86 10.00
N GLY A 160 -19.27 -6.76 9.20
CA GLY A 160 -20.71 -6.84 8.93
C GLY A 160 -21.21 -5.92 7.82
N LEU A 161 -20.31 -5.26 7.08
CA LEU A 161 -20.71 -4.45 5.93
C LEU A 161 -21.12 -5.34 4.75
N ALA A 162 -22.14 -4.95 3.99
CA ALA A 162 -22.41 -5.58 2.72
C ALA A 162 -21.31 -5.17 1.71
N VAL A 163 -20.76 -6.14 0.97
CA VAL A 163 -19.64 -5.88 0.06
C VAL A 163 -19.95 -6.34 -1.35
N LEU A 164 -19.77 -5.43 -2.31
CA LEU A 164 -19.70 -5.74 -3.73
C LEU A 164 -18.23 -5.69 -4.15
N ALA A 165 -17.56 -6.84 -4.18
CA ALA A 165 -16.17 -6.96 -4.61
C ALA A 165 -16.12 -7.10 -6.15
N VAL A 166 -15.38 -6.24 -6.82
CA VAL A 166 -15.31 -6.20 -8.28
C VAL A 166 -13.88 -6.47 -8.73
N GLU A 167 -13.71 -7.49 -9.58
CA GLU A 167 -12.43 -7.86 -10.18
C GLU A 167 -12.62 -8.17 -11.66
N ARG A 168 -11.77 -7.65 -12.52
CA ARG A 168 -11.92 -7.81 -13.96
C ARG A 168 -11.33 -9.11 -14.51
N ASP A 169 -10.30 -9.66 -13.86
CA ASP A 169 -9.69 -10.94 -14.25
C ASP A 169 -10.54 -12.10 -13.72
N GLU A 170 -11.05 -12.92 -14.63
CA GLU A 170 -11.99 -14.01 -14.32
C GLU A 170 -11.41 -15.01 -13.32
N ALA A 171 -10.15 -15.39 -13.50
CA ALA A 171 -9.51 -16.37 -12.64
C ALA A 171 -9.23 -15.80 -11.24
N THR A 172 -8.84 -14.53 -11.13
CA THR A 172 -8.67 -13.81 -9.86
C THR A 172 -10.00 -13.61 -9.16
N ALA A 173 -11.08 -13.26 -9.90
CA ALA A 173 -12.44 -13.15 -9.36
C ALA A 173 -12.96 -14.48 -8.79
N ALA A 174 -12.64 -15.61 -9.44
CA ALA A 174 -12.95 -16.93 -8.91
C ALA A 174 -12.24 -17.21 -7.58
N LEU A 175 -10.96 -16.83 -7.44
CA LEU A 175 -10.23 -16.94 -6.17
C LEU A 175 -10.84 -16.04 -5.09
N ALA A 176 -11.18 -14.78 -5.45
CA ALA A 176 -11.87 -13.88 -4.53
C ALA A 176 -13.20 -14.46 -4.05
N THR A 177 -13.95 -15.09 -4.95
CA THR A 177 -15.23 -15.74 -4.61
C THR A 177 -15.03 -16.84 -3.55
N ILE A 178 -14.00 -17.66 -3.69
CA ILE A 178 -13.66 -18.69 -2.69
C ILE A 178 -13.24 -18.04 -1.36
N ASN A 179 -12.38 -17.03 -1.41
CA ASN A 179 -11.88 -16.35 -0.20
C ASN A 179 -12.98 -15.64 0.57
N LEU A 180 -14.00 -15.15 -0.13
CA LEU A 180 -15.13 -14.43 0.46
C LEU A 180 -16.33 -15.34 0.79
N MET A 181 -16.28 -16.62 0.44
CA MET A 181 -17.37 -17.58 0.69
C MET A 181 -17.83 -17.66 2.17
N PRO A 182 -16.96 -17.48 3.18
CA PRO A 182 -17.39 -17.44 4.58
C PRO A 182 -18.26 -16.23 4.97
N PHE A 183 -18.38 -15.22 4.10
CA PHE A 183 -19.09 -13.97 4.38
C PHE A 183 -20.33 -13.85 3.50
N GLU A 184 -21.49 -14.20 4.03
CA GLU A 184 -22.77 -14.24 3.29
C GLU A 184 -23.17 -12.88 2.69
N GLN A 185 -22.70 -11.77 3.28
CA GLN A 185 -22.97 -10.40 2.83
C GLN A 185 -21.99 -9.91 1.73
N ALA A 186 -20.96 -10.69 1.39
CA ALA A 186 -20.03 -10.37 0.33
C ALA A 186 -20.44 -11.04 -0.99
N ARG A 187 -20.35 -10.29 -2.09
CA ARG A 187 -20.59 -10.80 -3.45
C ARG A 187 -19.42 -10.38 -4.33
N VAL A 188 -18.95 -11.29 -5.17
CA VAL A 188 -17.94 -11.00 -6.19
C VAL A 188 -18.60 -10.87 -7.55
N ARG A 189 -18.19 -9.86 -8.30
CA ARG A 189 -18.57 -9.63 -9.69
C ARG A 189 -17.33 -9.57 -10.56
N CYS A 190 -17.26 -10.43 -11.58
CA CYS A 190 -16.27 -10.34 -12.63
C CYS A 190 -16.70 -9.25 -13.61
N ALA A 191 -16.12 -8.05 -13.50
CA ALA A 191 -16.48 -6.90 -14.34
C ALA A 191 -15.38 -5.83 -14.33
N ASP A 192 -15.46 -4.89 -15.27
CA ASP A 192 -14.69 -3.65 -15.18
C ASP A 192 -15.27 -2.77 -14.05
N ALA A 193 -14.38 -2.21 -13.22
CA ALA A 193 -14.75 -1.42 -12.06
C ALA A 193 -15.59 -0.18 -12.42
N LEU A 194 -15.28 0.49 -13.54
CA LEU A 194 -16.01 1.67 -14.01
C LEU A 194 -17.31 1.33 -14.74
N GLY A 195 -17.53 0.06 -15.07
CA GLY A 195 -18.76 -0.43 -15.68
C GLY A 195 -19.87 -0.78 -14.68
N ILE A 196 -19.64 -0.59 -13.38
CA ILE A 196 -20.62 -0.89 -12.34
C ILE A 196 -21.55 0.32 -12.13
N ASP A 197 -22.84 0.11 -12.22
CA ASP A 197 -23.86 1.07 -11.80
C ASP A 197 -23.99 1.03 -10.27
N LEU A 198 -23.23 1.91 -9.59
CA LEU A 198 -23.17 1.95 -8.13
C LEU A 198 -24.52 2.29 -7.48
N GLU A 199 -25.33 3.11 -8.13
CA GLU A 199 -26.66 3.50 -7.64
C GLU A 199 -27.63 2.32 -7.72
N ALA A 200 -27.68 1.64 -8.86
CA ALA A 200 -28.53 0.44 -9.03
C ALA A 200 -28.14 -0.70 -8.09
N GLU A 201 -26.84 -0.80 -7.72
CA GLU A 201 -26.35 -1.76 -6.73
C GLU A 201 -26.60 -1.31 -5.28
N GLY A 202 -27.08 -0.08 -5.06
CA GLY A 202 -27.34 0.50 -3.73
C GLY A 202 -26.05 0.70 -2.93
N VAL A 203 -24.93 1.02 -3.60
CA VAL A 203 -23.64 1.29 -2.98
C VAL A 203 -23.63 2.68 -2.37
N ASP A 204 -23.29 2.80 -1.10
CA ASP A 204 -23.18 4.06 -0.36
C ASP A 204 -21.75 4.46 -0.04
N ALA A 205 -20.77 3.57 -0.27
CA ALA A 205 -19.36 3.87 -0.14
C ALA A 205 -18.50 3.06 -1.13
N VAL A 206 -17.37 3.61 -1.55
CA VAL A 206 -16.43 2.97 -2.48
C VAL A 206 -15.04 2.88 -1.84
N PHE A 207 -14.43 1.70 -1.93
CA PHE A 207 -12.98 1.50 -1.79
C PHE A 207 -12.41 1.11 -3.14
N ALA A 208 -11.25 1.66 -3.53
CA ALA A 208 -10.59 1.27 -4.75
C ALA A 208 -9.07 1.14 -4.59
N ASP A 209 -8.52 0.06 -5.13
CA ASP A 209 -7.06 -0.19 -5.23
C ASP A 209 -6.69 -0.36 -6.72
N PRO A 210 -6.43 0.73 -7.44
CA PRO A 210 -6.14 0.66 -8.86
C PRO A 210 -4.86 -0.09 -9.16
N ALA A 211 -4.84 -0.86 -10.25
CA ALA A 211 -3.64 -1.55 -10.70
C ALA A 211 -2.55 -0.55 -11.14
N ARG A 212 -1.38 -0.65 -10.50
CA ARG A 212 -0.23 0.27 -10.67
C ARG A 212 0.97 -0.41 -11.31
N ARG A 213 0.75 -1.56 -11.97
CA ARG A 213 1.79 -2.32 -12.68
C ARG A 213 1.30 -2.67 -14.08
N ALA A 214 2.17 -2.54 -15.07
CA ALA A 214 1.96 -3.04 -16.41
C ALA A 214 3.23 -3.75 -16.88
N GLY A 215 3.11 -5.00 -17.35
CA GLY A 215 4.24 -5.79 -17.79
C GLY A 215 5.34 -5.97 -16.74
N GLY A 216 4.98 -6.10 -15.45
CA GLY A 216 5.92 -6.23 -14.33
C GLY A 216 6.59 -4.91 -13.90
N ARG A 217 6.36 -3.79 -14.57
CA ARG A 217 6.91 -2.47 -14.25
C ARG A 217 5.91 -1.65 -13.44
N ARG A 218 6.41 -0.95 -12.42
CA ARG A 218 5.62 -0.01 -11.62
C ARG A 218 5.32 1.24 -12.42
N ILE A 219 4.05 1.66 -12.45
CA ILE A 219 3.58 2.90 -13.06
C ILE A 219 3.60 3.99 -11.99
N THR A 220 4.31 5.09 -12.26
CA THR A 220 4.44 6.22 -11.33
C THR A 220 3.41 7.32 -11.57
N ASP A 221 2.98 7.49 -12.81
CA ASP A 221 1.96 8.45 -13.20
C ASP A 221 0.57 7.92 -12.83
N PRO A 222 -0.17 8.60 -11.92
CA PRO A 222 -1.48 8.14 -11.47
C PRO A 222 -2.55 8.14 -12.58
N GLU A 223 -2.37 8.92 -13.64
CA GLU A 223 -3.28 8.92 -14.79
C GLU A 223 -3.06 7.73 -15.74
N GLN A 224 -2.04 6.95 -15.52
CA GLN A 224 -1.78 5.69 -16.25
C GLN A 224 -2.12 4.44 -15.42
N TRP A 225 -2.67 4.61 -14.22
CA TRP A 225 -3.19 3.48 -13.44
C TRP A 225 -4.45 2.90 -14.09
N SER A 226 -4.90 1.78 -13.63
CA SER A 226 -6.14 1.16 -14.14
C SER A 226 -7.07 0.78 -12.98
N PRO A 227 -8.18 1.51 -12.78
CA PRO A 227 -8.56 2.78 -13.45
C PRO A 227 -7.61 3.95 -13.13
N ALA A 228 -7.65 5.03 -13.96
CA ALA A 228 -6.89 6.26 -13.71
C ALA A 228 -7.35 6.97 -12.44
N LEU A 229 -6.46 7.75 -11.82
CA LEU A 229 -6.82 8.48 -10.59
C LEU A 229 -8.00 9.44 -10.82
N SER A 230 -8.00 10.19 -11.94
CA SER A 230 -9.10 11.10 -12.29
C SER A 230 -10.44 10.39 -12.46
N GLU A 231 -10.45 9.19 -13.06
CA GLU A 231 -11.67 8.38 -13.22
C GLU A 231 -12.22 7.92 -11.88
N LEU A 232 -11.35 7.48 -10.96
CA LEU A 232 -11.77 7.10 -9.61
C LEU A 232 -12.28 8.29 -8.80
N LEU A 233 -11.65 9.45 -8.94
CA LEU A 233 -12.09 10.67 -8.27
C LEU A 233 -13.46 11.15 -8.76
N ALA A 234 -13.83 10.90 -10.01
CA ALA A 234 -15.14 11.22 -10.56
C ALA A 234 -16.28 10.42 -9.89
N LEU A 235 -16.02 9.24 -9.32
CA LEU A 235 -17.00 8.45 -8.60
C LEU A 235 -17.63 9.21 -7.41
N ARG A 236 -16.96 10.23 -6.87
CA ARG A 236 -17.46 11.06 -5.77
C ARG A 236 -18.71 11.86 -6.12
N GLU A 237 -18.97 12.06 -7.40
CA GLU A 237 -20.20 12.74 -7.88
C GLU A 237 -21.44 11.94 -7.53
N SER A 238 -21.35 10.59 -7.54
CA SER A 238 -22.44 9.69 -7.19
C SER A 238 -22.32 9.11 -5.78
N VAL A 239 -21.09 8.79 -5.35
CA VAL A 239 -20.79 8.21 -4.03
C VAL A 239 -19.73 9.02 -3.31
N PRO A 240 -20.11 10.02 -2.48
CA PRO A 240 -19.16 10.90 -1.78
C PRO A 240 -18.21 10.20 -0.82
N ALA A 241 -18.60 9.04 -0.27
CA ALA A 241 -17.80 8.22 0.62
C ALA A 241 -16.80 7.39 -0.19
N LEU A 242 -15.71 7.99 -0.65
CA LEU A 242 -14.67 7.35 -1.44
C LEU A 242 -13.37 7.19 -0.64
N GLY A 243 -12.81 5.98 -0.63
CA GLY A 243 -11.47 5.66 -0.17
C GLY A 243 -10.63 5.10 -1.30
N LEU A 244 -9.43 5.64 -1.50
CA LEU A 244 -8.50 5.18 -2.53
C LEU A 244 -7.19 4.71 -1.92
N LYS A 245 -6.75 3.50 -2.22
CA LYS A 245 -5.41 3.02 -1.89
C LYS A 245 -4.44 3.43 -2.98
N VAL A 246 -3.44 4.21 -2.61
CA VAL A 246 -2.46 4.76 -3.55
C VAL A 246 -1.03 4.36 -3.19
N ALA A 247 -0.10 4.61 -4.11
CA ALA A 247 1.32 4.37 -3.83
C ALA A 247 1.79 5.31 -2.71
N PRO A 248 2.57 4.82 -1.72
CA PRO A 248 3.13 5.70 -0.67
C PRO A 248 4.12 6.74 -1.20
N GLY A 249 4.52 6.64 -2.46
CA GLY A 249 5.35 7.61 -3.15
C GLY A 249 4.58 8.53 -4.11
N LEU A 250 3.27 8.61 -4.00
CA LEU A 250 2.47 9.59 -4.75
C LEU A 250 2.98 11.00 -4.45
N ASP A 251 3.16 11.82 -5.50
CA ASP A 251 3.53 13.22 -5.30
C ASP A 251 2.39 13.95 -4.58
N HIS A 252 2.73 14.73 -3.57
CA HIS A 252 1.75 15.51 -2.83
C HIS A 252 0.95 16.44 -3.76
N ALA A 253 1.59 17.00 -4.78
CA ALA A 253 0.92 17.87 -5.77
C ALA A 253 -0.20 17.17 -6.56
N ALA A 254 -0.24 15.84 -6.58
CA ALA A 254 -1.30 15.05 -7.21
C ALA A 254 -2.46 14.71 -6.25
N ILE A 255 -2.36 15.10 -4.98
CA ILE A 255 -3.40 14.84 -3.98
C ILE A 255 -4.45 15.96 -4.05
N PRO A 256 -5.75 15.64 -4.19
CA PRO A 256 -6.82 16.65 -4.13
C PRO A 256 -6.82 17.39 -2.77
N ASP A 257 -7.05 18.71 -2.81
CA ASP A 257 -7.01 19.55 -1.61
C ASP A 257 -8.10 19.23 -0.58
N ASP A 258 -9.18 18.59 -1.01
CA ASP A 258 -10.27 18.12 -0.15
C ASP A 258 -10.08 16.70 0.41
N ALA A 259 -8.95 16.05 0.09
CA ALA A 259 -8.61 14.73 0.61
C ALA A 259 -8.04 14.78 2.03
N HIS A 260 -8.33 13.75 2.84
CA HIS A 260 -7.45 13.37 3.93
C HIS A 260 -6.48 12.29 3.45
N ALA A 261 -5.21 12.63 3.34
CA ALA A 261 -4.16 11.70 2.91
C ALA A 261 -3.47 11.06 4.12
N GLN A 262 -3.53 9.73 4.23
CA GLN A 262 -2.96 8.99 5.34
C GLN A 262 -1.92 7.97 4.85
N TRP A 263 -0.66 8.13 5.27
CA TRP A 263 0.40 7.13 5.04
C TRP A 263 0.42 6.11 6.15
N VAL A 264 0.55 4.84 5.79
CA VAL A 264 0.50 3.72 6.72
C VAL A 264 1.83 2.99 6.75
N SER A 265 2.35 2.76 7.95
CA SER A 265 3.48 1.85 8.19
C SER A 265 3.07 0.69 9.10
N VAL A 266 3.70 -0.46 8.88
CA VAL A 266 3.60 -1.63 9.74
C VAL A 266 5.02 -2.00 10.17
N ASP A 267 5.27 -2.01 11.46
CA ASP A 267 6.57 -2.28 12.07
C ASP A 267 7.73 -1.45 11.46
N GLY A 268 7.44 -0.17 11.15
CA GLY A 268 8.38 0.78 10.57
C GLY A 268 8.50 0.74 9.04
N ALA A 269 7.91 -0.23 8.37
CA ALA A 269 7.89 -0.30 6.91
C ALA A 269 6.64 0.37 6.34
N VAL A 270 6.80 1.37 5.48
CA VAL A 270 5.66 2.01 4.80
C VAL A 270 5.06 1.01 3.80
N VAL A 271 3.76 0.78 3.90
CA VAL A 271 3.05 -0.20 3.08
C VAL A 271 2.18 0.45 2.02
N GLU A 272 1.51 1.54 2.35
CA GLU A 272 0.58 2.24 1.44
C GLU A 272 0.35 3.69 1.85
N ALA A 273 -0.43 4.41 1.04
CA ALA A 273 -1.14 5.61 1.44
C ALA A 273 -2.62 5.47 1.05
N GLY A 274 -3.52 6.02 1.85
CA GLY A 274 -4.95 6.11 1.60
C GLY A 274 -5.37 7.55 1.35
N LEU A 275 -6.21 7.81 0.35
CA LEU A 275 -6.91 9.07 0.16
C LEU A 275 -8.36 8.86 0.56
N TRP A 276 -8.85 9.67 1.49
CA TRP A 276 -10.17 9.55 2.09
C TRP A 276 -10.99 10.81 1.83
N PHE A 277 -12.27 10.62 1.46
CA PHE A 277 -13.14 11.72 1.07
C PHE A 277 -14.51 11.64 1.75
N GLY A 278 -15.16 12.79 1.88
CA GLY A 278 -16.53 12.89 2.41
C GLY A 278 -16.65 12.31 3.81
N PRO A 279 -17.67 11.45 4.07
CA PRO A 279 -17.87 10.84 5.38
C PRO A 279 -16.70 9.99 5.88
N LEU A 280 -15.84 9.51 4.97
CA LEU A 280 -14.65 8.73 5.33
C LEU A 280 -13.49 9.60 5.85
N ALA A 281 -13.60 10.92 5.78
CA ALA A 281 -12.59 11.87 6.27
C ALA A 281 -13.15 12.77 7.40
N PRO A 282 -13.58 12.22 8.54
CA PRO A 282 -14.17 13.02 9.64
C PRO A 282 -13.16 14.00 10.24
N GLU A 283 -11.85 13.77 10.06
CA GLU A 283 -10.78 14.68 10.48
C GLU A 283 -10.64 15.91 9.57
N GLY A 284 -11.34 15.94 8.44
CA GLY A 284 -11.21 16.97 7.41
C GLY A 284 -9.99 16.78 6.50
N PRO A 285 -9.83 17.66 5.49
CA PRO A 285 -8.67 17.66 4.59
C PRO A 285 -7.35 17.80 5.35
N GLY A 286 -6.30 17.15 4.87
CA GLY A 286 -4.99 17.22 5.50
C GLY A 286 -4.16 15.96 5.32
N ARG A 287 -3.13 15.81 6.17
CA ARG A 287 -2.20 14.68 6.12
C ARG A 287 -2.06 14.03 7.48
N SER A 288 -1.84 12.70 7.47
CA SER A 288 -1.49 11.97 8.68
C SER A 288 -0.58 10.77 8.40
N ALA A 289 0.12 10.33 9.44
CA ALA A 289 0.84 9.06 9.46
C ALA A 289 0.16 8.12 10.46
N LEU A 290 -0.19 6.91 10.00
CA LEU A 290 -0.69 5.81 10.82
C LEU A 290 0.44 4.79 10.99
N CYS A 291 0.92 4.61 12.21
CA CYS A 291 1.94 3.62 12.53
C CYS A 291 1.31 2.44 13.28
N LEU A 292 1.40 1.25 12.68
CA LEU A 292 0.94 0.00 13.27
C LEU A 292 2.14 -0.79 13.78
N ARG A 293 2.00 -1.40 14.98
CA ARG A 293 2.98 -2.33 15.56
C ARG A 293 2.30 -3.66 15.82
N THR A 294 2.85 -4.74 15.26
CA THR A 294 2.30 -6.11 15.32
C THR A 294 3.02 -6.96 16.36
N GLY A 295 3.16 -6.48 17.56
CA GLY A 295 3.77 -7.24 18.65
C GLY A 295 3.88 -6.35 19.88
N GLY A 296 3.64 -6.89 21.05
CA GLY A 296 3.88 -6.17 22.30
C GLY A 296 5.34 -5.73 22.41
N ALA A 297 5.59 -4.63 23.08
CA ALA A 297 6.89 -3.99 23.25
C ALA A 297 8.02 -4.88 23.83
N ASP A 298 7.68 -6.09 24.27
CA ASP A 298 8.63 -7.06 24.84
C ASP A 298 8.44 -8.37 24.10
N GLY A 299 9.41 -8.82 23.36
CA GLY A 299 9.44 -10.06 22.54
C GLY A 299 9.03 -11.39 23.24
N ALA A 300 8.12 -11.34 24.20
CA ALA A 300 7.69 -12.43 25.07
C ALA A 300 6.35 -13.09 24.70
N SER A 301 5.64 -12.66 23.64
CA SER A 301 4.32 -13.22 23.30
C SER A 301 4.26 -14.04 22.01
N ALA A 302 5.38 -14.50 21.50
CA ALA A 302 5.42 -15.41 20.34
C ALA A 302 5.05 -16.87 20.66
N GLU A 303 4.84 -17.23 21.92
CA GLU A 303 4.63 -18.64 22.34
C GLU A 303 3.17 -19.04 22.63
N ALA A 304 2.22 -18.13 22.50
CA ALA A 304 0.81 -18.51 22.64
C ALA A 304 0.05 -18.02 21.42
N GLY A 305 -0.42 -18.91 20.56
CA GLY A 305 -1.21 -18.68 19.33
C GLY A 305 -2.37 -17.68 19.41
N GLY A 306 -2.13 -16.56 20.04
CA GLY A 306 -3.01 -15.41 20.13
C GLY A 306 -2.63 -14.40 19.04
N THR A 307 -3.62 -13.90 18.31
CA THR A 307 -3.53 -12.70 17.46
C THR A 307 -2.95 -11.57 18.32
N GLY A 308 -1.63 -11.33 18.23
CA GLY A 308 -0.96 -10.29 19.00
C GLY A 308 -1.68 -8.96 18.79
N ALA A 309 -2.00 -8.25 19.87
CA ALA A 309 -2.71 -6.98 19.79
C ALA A 309 -1.92 -6.01 18.91
N VAL A 310 -2.54 -5.53 17.82
CA VAL A 310 -1.95 -4.52 16.94
C VAL A 310 -2.20 -3.15 17.57
N SER A 311 -1.13 -2.50 18.02
CA SER A 311 -1.23 -1.09 18.43
C SER A 311 -1.24 -0.18 17.21
N ALA A 312 -2.00 0.92 17.31
CA ALA A 312 -2.13 1.91 16.25
C ALA A 312 -1.97 3.31 16.82
N SER A 313 -1.08 4.08 16.21
CA SER A 313 -0.83 5.47 16.59
C SER A 313 -0.94 6.37 15.36
N VAL A 314 -1.57 7.52 15.50
CA VAL A 314 -1.79 8.49 14.41
C VAL A 314 -1.11 9.79 14.74
N LEU A 315 -0.21 10.25 13.86
CA LEU A 315 0.35 11.60 13.88
C LEU A 315 -0.36 12.41 12.78
N ARG A 316 -1.06 13.47 13.17
CA ARG A 316 -1.78 14.37 12.23
C ARG A 316 -0.96 15.62 11.97
N ASP A 317 -1.08 16.16 10.76
CA ASP A 317 -0.54 17.48 10.41
C ASP A 317 -1.31 18.57 11.18
N GLU A 318 -0.58 19.32 11.99
CA GLU A 318 -1.13 20.44 12.80
C GLU A 318 -1.05 21.79 12.08
N SER A 319 -0.43 21.83 10.89
CA SER A 319 -0.23 23.08 10.16
C SER A 319 -1.50 23.63 9.53
N GLY A 320 -2.52 22.79 9.31
CA GLY A 320 -3.74 23.12 8.56
C GLY A 320 -3.49 23.35 7.06
N ALA A 321 -2.31 22.97 6.57
CA ALA A 321 -1.97 23.11 5.15
C ALA A 321 -2.71 22.08 4.30
N ALA A 322 -3.03 22.44 3.05
CA ALA A 322 -3.62 21.51 2.11
C ALA A 322 -2.73 20.28 1.89
N PRO A 323 -3.30 19.09 1.68
CA PRO A 323 -2.51 17.85 1.50
C PRO A 323 -1.62 17.88 0.26
N SER A 324 -1.97 18.66 -0.77
CA SER A 324 -1.17 18.92 -1.97
C SER A 324 0.05 19.82 -1.71
N SER A 325 0.06 20.59 -0.61
CA SER A 325 1.10 21.57 -0.35
C SER A 325 2.46 20.93 -0.11
N GLN A 326 3.53 21.67 -0.45
CA GLN A 326 4.89 21.22 -0.13
C GLN A 326 5.08 21.08 1.38
N PRO A 327 5.67 19.96 1.85
CA PRO A 327 5.97 19.79 3.28
C PRO A 327 6.88 20.88 3.82
N GLU A 328 6.59 21.32 5.06
CA GLU A 328 7.46 22.24 5.77
C GLU A 328 8.87 21.68 5.91
N GLN A 329 9.87 22.54 5.75
CA GLN A 329 11.28 22.17 5.91
C GLN A 329 11.83 22.79 7.21
N ALA A 330 12.27 21.94 8.13
CA ALA A 330 13.02 22.40 9.31
C ALA A 330 14.47 22.74 8.93
N LYS A 331 15.03 23.74 9.61
CA LYS A 331 16.41 24.17 9.38
C LYS A 331 17.39 23.11 9.88
N PRO A 332 18.29 22.57 9.02
CA PRO A 332 19.29 21.59 9.43
C PRO A 332 20.40 22.23 10.28
N ILE A 333 21.16 21.35 10.96
CA ILE A 333 22.42 21.74 11.62
C ILE A 333 23.46 22.15 10.60
N GLY A 334 24.41 22.99 11.03
CA GLY A 334 25.51 23.48 10.18
C GLY A 334 26.63 22.48 9.94
N GLY A 335 26.87 21.58 10.87
CA GLY A 335 27.97 20.61 10.78
C GLY A 335 27.94 19.54 11.88
N ILE A 336 28.97 18.70 11.89
CA ILE A 336 29.12 17.58 12.84
C ILE A 336 29.23 18.07 14.28
N ASP A 337 29.79 19.24 14.50
CA ASP A 337 29.96 19.93 15.79
C ASP A 337 28.65 20.36 16.43
N GLU A 338 27.56 20.37 15.68
CA GLU A 338 26.22 20.67 16.18
C GLU A 338 25.38 19.39 16.42
N LEU A 339 25.95 18.19 16.29
CA LEU A 339 25.25 16.97 16.64
C LEU A 339 25.00 16.90 18.14
N GLY A 340 23.78 16.56 18.52
CA GLY A 340 23.41 16.23 19.90
C GLY A 340 23.82 14.79 20.27
N ALA A 341 23.42 14.35 21.46
CA ALA A 341 23.73 13.00 21.97
C ALA A 341 22.95 11.89 21.25
N LEU A 342 21.84 12.22 20.64
CA LEU A 342 20.92 11.29 20.00
C LEU A 342 20.77 11.57 18.52
N ILE A 343 20.50 10.49 17.78
CA ILE A 343 19.96 10.53 16.42
C ILE A 343 18.57 9.91 16.44
N LEU A 344 17.62 10.62 15.87
CA LEU A 344 16.21 10.22 15.78
C LEU A 344 15.92 9.85 14.33
N GLU A 345 15.34 8.68 14.13
CA GLU A 345 14.87 8.20 12.82
C GLU A 345 13.34 8.23 12.81
N PRO A 346 12.70 9.24 12.18
CA PRO A 346 11.26 9.26 12.02
C PRO A 346 10.76 8.05 11.21
N ASP A 347 9.59 7.55 11.59
CA ASP A 347 8.91 6.48 10.87
C ASP A 347 8.69 6.86 9.39
N GLY A 348 8.75 5.86 8.53
CA GLY A 348 8.59 6.08 7.10
C GLY A 348 7.23 6.72 6.73
N ALA A 349 6.15 6.40 7.45
CA ALA A 349 4.85 7.04 7.24
C ALA A 349 4.88 8.53 7.58
N ALA A 350 5.51 8.93 8.70
CA ALA A 350 5.68 10.34 9.07
C ALA A 350 6.55 11.10 8.04
N ILE A 351 7.58 10.45 7.51
CA ILE A 351 8.42 11.03 6.45
C ILE A 351 7.61 11.25 5.16
N ARG A 352 6.85 10.24 4.73
CA ARG A 352 6.05 10.29 3.50
C ARG A 352 4.88 11.26 3.62
N ALA A 353 4.28 11.38 4.79
CA ALA A 353 3.26 12.38 5.08
C ALA A 353 3.81 13.82 5.12
N GLY A 354 5.15 14.00 5.07
CA GLY A 354 5.77 15.32 5.13
C GLY A 354 5.82 15.93 6.53
N LEU A 355 5.73 15.11 7.59
CA LEU A 355 5.61 15.56 8.99
C LEU A 355 6.96 15.65 9.72
N VAL A 356 8.08 15.55 9.01
CA VAL A 356 9.43 15.56 9.62
C VAL A 356 9.68 16.85 10.39
N ALA A 357 9.24 18.01 9.89
CA ALA A 357 9.41 19.30 10.57
C ALA A 357 8.58 19.37 11.87
N GLN A 358 7.37 18.82 11.87
CA GLN A 358 6.53 18.70 13.06
C GLN A 358 7.20 17.80 14.10
N VAL A 359 7.63 16.60 13.70
CA VAL A 359 8.39 15.69 14.58
C VAL A 359 9.62 16.36 15.17
N ALA A 360 10.37 17.13 14.35
CA ALA A 360 11.54 17.85 14.80
C ALA A 360 11.19 18.89 15.90
N ARG A 361 10.13 19.67 15.70
CA ARG A 361 9.66 20.65 16.70
C ARG A 361 9.23 19.96 18.00
N SER A 362 8.38 18.94 17.91
CA SER A 362 7.86 18.24 19.08
C SER A 362 8.94 17.50 19.87
N ALA A 363 10.00 17.02 19.20
CA ALA A 363 11.14 16.36 19.82
C ALA A 363 12.25 17.34 20.28
N GLY A 364 12.11 18.65 20.08
CA GLY A 364 13.23 19.59 20.29
C GLY A 364 14.47 19.28 19.44
N ALA A 365 14.29 18.66 18.29
CA ALA A 365 15.34 18.14 17.43
C ALA A 365 15.55 18.98 16.16
N ARG A 366 16.66 18.78 15.48
CA ARG A 366 16.99 19.44 14.20
C ARG A 366 17.42 18.42 13.16
N PRO A 367 17.09 18.59 11.86
CA PRO A 367 17.58 17.72 10.79
C PRO A 367 19.10 17.74 10.72
N VAL A 368 19.71 16.59 10.49
CA VAL A 368 21.17 16.50 10.31
C VAL A 368 21.65 17.05 8.97
N GLY A 369 20.76 17.19 8.01
CA GLY A 369 21.07 17.74 6.69
C GLY A 369 19.80 18.11 5.91
N SER A 370 19.96 18.92 4.86
CA SER A 370 18.85 19.30 3.98
C SER A 370 18.24 18.07 3.30
N ARG A 371 16.92 17.94 3.35
CA ARG A 371 16.15 16.82 2.76
C ARG A 371 16.52 15.42 3.29
N ILE A 372 17.12 15.37 4.50
CA ILE A 372 17.48 14.13 5.18
C ILE A 372 16.60 13.99 6.41
N ALA A 373 15.85 12.90 6.47
CA ALA A 373 14.92 12.63 7.55
C ALA A 373 15.58 11.91 8.75
N TYR A 374 16.84 12.23 9.05
CA TYR A 374 17.45 12.00 10.35
C TYR A 374 17.46 13.31 11.13
N LEU A 375 17.09 13.23 12.40
CA LEU A 375 17.09 14.37 13.31
C LEU A 375 18.12 14.13 14.42
N THR A 376 18.69 15.19 14.98
CA THR A 376 19.56 15.10 16.15
C THR A 376 18.96 15.87 17.31
N ALA A 377 19.11 15.34 18.52
CA ALA A 377 18.63 15.89 19.77
C ALA A 377 19.59 15.59 20.91
N ASP A 378 19.51 16.34 22.00
CA ASP A 378 20.26 16.08 23.23
C ASP A 378 19.46 15.20 24.21
N GLU A 379 18.14 15.26 24.15
CA GLU A 379 17.22 14.52 25.00
C GLU A 379 16.36 13.55 24.22
N ALA A 380 15.88 12.49 24.88
CA ALA A 380 14.95 11.54 24.28
C ALA A 380 13.61 12.21 23.97
N PRO A 381 12.96 11.84 22.85
CA PRO A 381 11.61 12.33 22.55
C PRO A 381 10.62 11.88 23.64
N GLY A 382 9.56 12.67 23.84
CA GLY A 382 8.47 12.30 24.74
C GLY A 382 7.76 11.02 24.30
N ALA A 383 7.11 10.35 25.25
CA ALA A 383 6.43 9.06 25.02
C ALA A 383 5.37 9.13 23.90
N GLU A 384 4.77 10.28 23.66
CA GLU A 384 3.81 10.52 22.56
C GLU A 384 4.43 10.39 21.18
N LEU A 385 5.75 10.58 21.07
CA LEU A 385 6.49 10.43 19.80
C LEU A 385 7.11 9.04 19.59
N GLU A 386 7.19 8.20 20.62
CA GLU A 386 7.77 6.85 20.51
C GLU A 386 7.21 5.99 19.36
N PRO A 387 5.90 6.04 19.06
CA PRO A 387 5.37 5.28 17.92
C PRO A 387 5.89 5.75 16.56
N PHE A 388 6.33 7.01 16.47
CA PHE A 388 6.66 7.71 15.22
C PHE A 388 8.15 7.92 15.01
N VAL A 389 8.99 7.62 16.03
CA VAL A 389 10.42 7.92 16.02
C VAL A 389 11.19 6.79 16.68
N ARG A 390 12.23 6.32 16.01
CA ARG A 390 13.23 5.45 16.64
C ARG A 390 14.42 6.29 17.11
N ALA A 391 14.74 6.23 18.39
CA ALA A 391 15.86 6.94 18.96
C ALA A 391 17.09 6.04 19.11
N TRP A 392 18.26 6.61 18.84
CA TRP A 392 19.55 5.95 18.97
C TRP A 392 20.52 6.89 19.69
N ARG A 393 21.33 6.35 20.58
CA ARG A 393 22.43 7.10 21.17
C ARG A 393 23.63 7.08 20.21
N ILE A 394 24.17 8.26 19.90
CA ILE A 394 25.40 8.37 19.10
C ILE A 394 26.58 7.91 19.97
N VAL A 395 27.34 6.94 19.49
CA VAL A 395 28.53 6.38 20.17
C VAL A 395 29.79 6.96 19.57
N ASP A 396 29.80 7.13 18.23
CA ASP A 396 30.98 7.65 17.51
C ASP A 396 30.56 8.23 16.15
N VAL A 397 31.36 9.09 15.57
CA VAL A 397 31.15 9.71 14.26
C VAL A 397 32.37 9.50 13.39
N LEU A 398 32.21 8.75 12.32
CA LEU A 398 33.27 8.40 11.40
C LEU A 398 33.07 9.08 10.04
N PRO A 399 34.16 9.44 9.33
CA PRO A 399 34.03 9.86 7.93
C PRO A 399 33.55 8.69 7.07
N LEU A 400 32.66 8.94 6.12
CA LEU A 400 32.18 7.94 5.15
C LEU A 400 33.30 7.68 4.12
N HIS A 401 34.33 6.98 4.56
CA HIS A 401 35.51 6.65 3.78
C HIS A 401 35.94 5.21 4.05
N LEU A 402 36.04 4.38 3.01
CA LEU A 402 36.23 2.93 3.15
C LEU A 402 37.46 2.54 3.99
N LYS A 403 38.56 3.33 3.91
CA LYS A 403 39.79 3.06 4.68
C LYS A 403 39.53 3.22 6.20
N SER A 404 38.85 4.28 6.61
CA SER A 404 38.49 4.54 8.01
C SER A 404 37.55 3.46 8.53
N LEU A 405 36.54 3.06 7.74
CA LEU A 405 35.56 2.03 8.11
C LEU A 405 36.23 0.64 8.26
N LYS A 406 37.20 0.30 7.37
CA LYS A 406 38.02 -0.92 7.51
C LYS A 406 38.89 -0.92 8.77
N ALA A 407 39.45 0.23 9.13
CA ALA A 407 40.22 0.37 10.36
C ALA A 407 39.31 0.10 11.58
N ARG A 408 38.14 0.72 11.64
CA ARG A 408 37.13 0.50 12.69
C ARG A 408 36.75 -0.98 12.84
N VAL A 409 36.41 -1.65 11.72
CA VAL A 409 36.02 -3.07 11.72
C VAL A 409 37.15 -3.94 12.32
N ARG A 410 38.40 -3.66 11.96
CA ARG A 410 39.57 -4.43 12.44
C ARG A 410 39.86 -4.14 13.92
N GLU A 411 39.84 -2.86 14.32
CA GLU A 411 40.15 -2.43 15.69
C GLU A 411 39.14 -2.94 16.72
N ARG A 412 37.86 -2.97 16.33
CA ARG A 412 36.75 -3.41 17.20
C ARG A 412 36.40 -4.89 17.01
N GLY A 413 36.99 -5.60 16.07
CA GLY A 413 36.64 -7.01 15.82
C GLY A 413 35.21 -7.21 15.36
N ILE A 414 34.64 -6.28 14.59
CA ILE A 414 33.21 -6.29 14.19
C ILE A 414 32.96 -7.46 13.25
N THR A 415 31.99 -8.31 13.60
CA THR A 415 31.58 -9.46 12.80
C THR A 415 30.15 -9.33 12.27
N ARG A 416 29.32 -8.53 12.94
CA ARG A 416 27.94 -8.22 12.53
C ARG A 416 27.78 -6.72 12.37
N LEU A 417 27.13 -6.30 11.27
CA LEU A 417 26.94 -4.89 10.98
C LEU A 417 25.55 -4.67 10.43
N GLU A 418 24.76 -3.92 11.19
CA GLU A 418 23.50 -3.36 10.71
C GLU A 418 23.77 -2.01 10.06
N ILE A 419 23.26 -1.79 8.85
CA ILE A 419 23.51 -0.56 8.10
C ILE A 419 22.17 0.04 7.67
N HIS A 420 21.90 1.23 8.15
CA HIS A 420 20.85 2.12 7.66
C HIS A 420 21.46 3.24 6.84
N LYS A 421 20.73 3.77 5.86
CA LYS A 421 21.24 4.88 5.04
C LYS A 421 20.15 5.87 4.67
N ARG A 422 20.50 7.16 4.69
CA ARG A 422 19.67 8.24 4.12
C ARG A 422 20.56 9.32 3.51
N GLY A 423 20.24 9.74 2.28
CA GLY A 423 20.96 10.82 1.60
C GLY A 423 22.36 10.48 1.10
N VAL A 424 22.74 9.19 1.05
CA VAL A 424 24.01 8.71 0.49
C VAL A 424 23.76 7.61 -0.54
N ASP A 425 24.56 7.61 -1.59
CA ASP A 425 24.52 6.57 -2.61
C ASP A 425 25.56 5.48 -2.30
N VAL A 426 25.24 4.66 -1.29
CA VAL A 426 26.05 3.51 -0.86
C VAL A 426 25.13 2.30 -0.73
N SER A 427 25.47 1.19 -1.40
CA SER A 427 24.77 -0.07 -1.19
C SER A 427 25.24 -0.72 0.11
N PRO A 428 24.36 -1.02 1.10
CA PRO A 428 24.74 -1.72 2.32
C PRO A 428 25.44 -3.05 2.06
N ASP A 429 24.98 -3.84 1.10
CA ASP A 429 25.56 -5.16 0.81
C ASP A 429 26.93 -5.06 0.15
N GLN A 430 27.10 -4.10 -0.78
CA GLN A 430 28.42 -3.82 -1.35
C GLN A 430 29.40 -3.32 -0.28
N LEU A 431 28.90 -2.49 0.67
CA LEU A 431 29.73 -2.01 1.77
C LEU A 431 30.14 -3.16 2.70
N ARG A 432 29.18 -4.05 3.11
CA ARG A 432 29.50 -5.24 3.92
C ARG A 432 30.56 -6.11 3.23
N THR A 433 30.41 -6.36 1.93
CA THR A 433 31.38 -7.12 1.13
C THR A 433 32.75 -6.44 1.11
N ALA A 434 32.80 -5.12 0.86
CA ALA A 434 34.03 -4.35 0.82
C ALA A 434 34.75 -4.30 2.19
N LEU A 435 34.00 -4.31 3.29
CA LEU A 435 34.53 -4.33 4.67
C LEU A 435 35.16 -5.69 5.05
N ARG A 436 34.83 -6.77 4.32
CA ARG A 436 35.34 -8.13 4.56
C ARG A 436 35.05 -8.59 6.01
N LEU A 437 33.82 -8.44 6.46
CA LEU A 437 33.41 -8.90 7.78
C LEU A 437 33.72 -10.40 7.92
N ARG A 438 34.49 -10.77 8.92
CA ARG A 438 34.80 -12.18 9.21
C ARG A 438 33.65 -12.74 10.02
N GLY A 439 32.76 -13.50 9.37
CA GLY A 439 31.71 -14.24 10.06
C GLY A 439 32.29 -15.12 11.15
N GLY A 440 31.88 -14.93 12.39
CA GLY A 440 32.30 -15.73 13.55
C GLY A 440 31.21 -15.71 14.62
N LYS A 441 30.98 -16.87 15.27
CA LYS A 441 30.15 -16.93 16.48
C LYS A 441 30.91 -16.21 17.60
N GLY A 442 30.43 -15.03 18.07
CA GLY A 442 30.95 -14.36 19.25
C GLY A 442 31.67 -13.01 19.04
N GLY A 443 31.64 -12.46 17.82
CA GLY A 443 32.19 -11.09 17.58
C GLY A 443 31.19 -9.97 17.90
N GLU A 444 31.70 -8.74 18.08
CA GLU A 444 30.91 -7.55 18.34
C GLU A 444 30.01 -7.18 17.14
N GLY A 445 28.81 -6.69 17.44
CA GLY A 445 27.88 -6.10 16.47
C GLY A 445 27.83 -4.60 16.62
N GLU A 446 27.79 -3.86 15.52
CA GLU A 446 27.53 -2.42 15.52
C GLU A 446 26.37 -2.10 14.58
N THR A 447 25.67 -1.00 14.84
CA THR A 447 24.67 -0.38 13.96
C THR A 447 25.24 0.93 13.44
N TRP A 448 25.26 1.10 12.12
CA TRP A 448 25.79 2.27 11.44
C TRP A 448 24.69 2.98 10.65
N LEU A 449 24.51 4.28 10.91
CA LEU A 449 23.66 5.15 10.12
C LEU A 449 24.52 5.97 9.16
N LEU A 450 24.41 5.69 7.87
CA LEU A 450 25.15 6.39 6.82
C LEU A 450 24.34 7.59 6.34
N THR A 451 24.90 8.79 6.41
CA THR A 451 24.18 10.01 6.06
C THR A 451 25.12 11.13 5.59
N ARG A 452 24.54 12.27 5.23
CA ARG A 452 25.27 13.53 5.04
C ARG A 452 24.87 14.49 6.14
N ILE A 453 25.82 15.24 6.67
CA ILE A 453 25.63 16.18 7.76
C ILE A 453 25.97 17.59 7.28
N GLY A 454 25.09 18.56 7.61
CA GLY A 454 25.21 19.95 7.27
C GLY A 454 24.27 20.41 6.15
N ALA A 455 24.09 21.71 6.03
CA ALA A 455 23.31 22.32 4.97
C ALA A 455 24.00 22.12 3.62
N GLN A 456 23.23 21.78 2.57
CA GLN A 456 23.72 21.94 1.21
C GLN A 456 23.76 23.43 0.91
N GLY A 457 24.93 23.98 0.53
CA GLY A 457 25.03 25.34 0.04
C GLY A 457 24.11 25.52 -1.16
N GLY A 458 23.28 26.57 -1.14
CA GLY A 458 22.52 26.99 -2.31
C GLY A 458 23.46 27.28 -3.47
N GLU A 459 23.03 27.04 -4.72
CA GLU A 459 23.74 27.49 -5.90
C GLU A 459 24.00 29.01 -5.81
N GLY A 460 25.21 29.39 -5.44
CA GLY A 460 25.62 30.79 -5.32
C GLY A 460 26.43 31.19 -4.06
N GLU A 461 26.40 30.43 -2.97
CA GLU A 461 27.23 30.73 -1.80
C GLU A 461 28.64 30.15 -1.93
N LYS A 462 29.54 30.96 -2.46
CA LYS A 462 30.99 30.72 -2.37
C LYS A 462 31.44 30.77 -0.91
N GLY A 463 31.57 29.60 -0.25
CA GLY A 463 32.09 29.50 1.12
C GLY A 463 31.39 28.49 2.04
N SER A 464 30.23 27.97 1.68
CA SER A 464 29.57 26.91 2.43
C SER A 464 30.34 25.59 2.30
N LYS A 465 30.84 25.06 3.42
CA LYS A 465 31.40 23.70 3.48
C LYS A 465 30.25 22.74 3.18
N GLY A 466 30.18 22.22 1.94
CA GLY A 466 29.11 21.32 1.50
C GLY A 466 28.92 20.14 2.47
N ALA A 467 27.69 19.60 2.52
CA ALA A 467 27.32 18.47 3.37
C ALA A 467 28.34 17.31 3.23
N LYS A 468 28.93 16.87 4.34
CA LYS A 468 29.93 15.80 4.38
C LYS A 468 29.26 14.44 4.65
N GLY A 469 29.68 13.42 3.91
CA GLY A 469 29.33 12.03 4.21
C GLY A 469 29.88 11.59 5.56
N ALA A 470 29.01 11.07 6.42
CA ALA A 470 29.36 10.57 7.74
C ALA A 470 28.72 9.21 8.01
N VAL A 471 29.33 8.46 8.91
CA VAL A 471 28.78 7.25 9.51
C VAL A 471 28.63 7.51 11.00
N LEU A 472 27.39 7.51 11.48
CA LEU A 472 27.08 7.56 12.90
C LEU A 472 27.07 6.12 13.40
N VAL A 473 27.97 5.78 14.29
CA VAL A 473 27.92 4.52 15.06
C VAL A 473 26.95 4.74 16.19
N VAL A 474 25.93 3.90 16.29
CA VAL A 474 24.85 4.11 17.23
C VAL A 474 24.56 2.87 18.08
N ALA A 475 23.99 3.10 19.24
CA ALA A 475 23.46 2.07 20.14
C ALA A 475 22.00 2.36 20.47
N PRO A 476 21.18 1.36 20.80
CA PRO A 476 19.85 1.59 21.31
C PRO A 476 19.85 2.58 22.47
N THR A 477 18.84 3.39 22.59
CA THR A 477 18.56 4.15 23.82
C THR A 477 18.06 3.18 24.89
N PRO A 478 18.42 3.39 26.17
CA PRO A 478 17.95 2.59 27.29
C PRO A 478 16.44 2.52 27.37
#